data_4286b5a505ee2e89f3df993ca7872ee9
#
_entry.id   4286b5a505ee2e89f3df993ca7872ee9
#
_cell.length_a   1.000
_cell.length_b   1.000
_cell.length_c   1.000
_cell.angle_alpha   90.00
_cell.angle_beta   90.00
_cell.angle_gamma   90.00
#
_symmetry.space_group_name_H-M   'P 1'
#
loop_
_entity.id
_entity.type
_entity.pdbx_description
1 polymer ?
#
loop_
_entity_poly.entity_id
_entity_poly.type
_entity_poly.pdbx_seq_one_letter_code
_entity_poly.pdbx_strand_id
1 'polypeptide(L)'
;MSYQSDYGFQSFGLGLKPTPMVKRLLIANAVMFAFQLALPDVMFNWFAFQPSQIVFKPWGPLTYMFLHGNLMHLVGNMLFLFFFGPPLESKWGEREFLKFYLVCGLGGVALSLFFQASALIGASAAVYGVMLAFAMNWPNAPIYVFGIFPVLAKYLVAFMGVLNLVGAAGSAQGGSNVAHFAHLGGLLAGYLYLKADWRTSKPLEGFKKAARKKNRRLAIVPGDESAAEDAASASRPNVREDGALYDKVDAVLDKISAEGMSSLTRDELRLLDDVSKKHRTN
;
A
#
# COMPACT_ATOMS: atom_id res chain seq x y z
N MET A 1 -16.04 22.33 -15.78
CA MET A 1 -15.22 21.70 -14.73
C MET A 1 -14.50 20.52 -15.36
N SER A 2 -13.30 20.77 -15.86
CA SER A 2 -12.44 19.78 -16.50
C SER A 2 -11.62 19.10 -15.39
N TYR A 3 -11.97 17.88 -15.03
CA TYR A 3 -11.11 17.02 -14.23
C TYR A 3 -9.90 16.65 -15.09
N GLN A 4 -8.77 17.31 -14.84
CA GLN A 4 -7.48 16.90 -15.37
C GLN A 4 -7.14 15.51 -14.81
N SER A 5 -7.34 14.52 -15.65
CA SER A 5 -6.85 13.16 -15.44
C SER A 5 -5.36 13.08 -15.82
N ASP A 6 -4.53 13.88 -15.14
CA ASP A 6 -3.07 13.88 -15.30
C ASP A 6 -2.39 12.82 -14.42
N TYR A 7 -2.91 11.60 -14.44
CA TYR A 7 -2.08 10.45 -14.08
C TYR A 7 -1.71 9.75 -15.37
N GLY A 8 -0.52 10.17 -15.84
CA GLY A 8 0.02 9.83 -17.12
C GLY A 8 -0.05 8.35 -17.46
N PHE A 9 -0.95 8.07 -18.36
CA PHE A 9 -0.89 6.91 -19.25
C PHE A 9 0.45 6.83 -20.02
N GLN A 10 1.35 7.81 -19.80
CA GLN A 10 2.68 7.87 -20.41
C GLN A 10 3.67 6.85 -19.85
N SER A 11 3.39 6.18 -18.74
CA SER A 11 4.27 5.09 -18.26
C SER A 11 3.78 3.69 -18.61
N PHE A 12 2.68 3.52 -19.34
CA PHE A 12 2.31 2.24 -19.94
C PHE A 12 3.02 1.95 -21.27
N GLY A 13 3.84 2.86 -21.77
CA GLY A 13 4.71 2.65 -22.92
C GLY A 13 6.02 2.02 -22.49
N LEU A 14 6.23 0.73 -22.78
CA LEU A 14 7.49 -0.05 -22.93
C LEU A 14 8.72 0.26 -22.01
N GLY A 15 8.55 1.10 -20.99
CA GLY A 15 9.51 1.37 -19.93
C GLY A 15 9.11 0.75 -18.58
N LEU A 16 8.38 -0.36 -18.60
CA LEU A 16 7.83 -1.05 -17.45
C LEU A 16 8.93 -1.58 -16.53
N LYS A 17 9.37 -0.73 -15.60
CA LYS A 17 10.23 -1.17 -14.50
C LYS A 17 9.33 -1.46 -13.30
N PRO A 18 9.39 -2.68 -12.74
CA PRO A 18 8.68 -2.97 -11.50
C PRO A 18 9.23 -2.09 -10.38
N THR A 19 8.35 -1.60 -9.52
CA THR A 19 8.71 -0.90 -8.30
C THR A 19 9.48 -1.81 -7.33
N PRO A 20 10.23 -1.27 -6.35
CA PRO A 20 11.15 -2.08 -5.55
C PRO A 20 10.51 -3.27 -4.84
N MET A 21 9.33 -3.10 -4.20
CA MET A 21 8.66 -4.20 -3.49
C MET A 21 8.04 -5.20 -4.46
N VAL A 22 7.38 -4.73 -5.53
CA VAL A 22 6.88 -5.62 -6.59
C VAL A 22 8.03 -6.45 -7.16
N LYS A 23 9.19 -5.83 -7.47
CA LYS A 23 10.37 -6.55 -7.95
C LYS A 23 10.83 -7.63 -6.96
N ARG A 24 10.89 -7.32 -5.65
CA ARG A 24 11.26 -8.30 -4.62
C ARG A 24 10.29 -9.46 -4.58
N LEU A 25 8.98 -9.21 -4.65
CA LEU A 25 7.95 -10.25 -4.66
C LEU A 25 8.04 -11.12 -5.92
N LEU A 26 8.27 -10.52 -7.11
CA LEU A 26 8.47 -11.28 -8.35
C LEU A 26 9.69 -12.22 -8.25
N ILE A 27 10.82 -11.69 -7.76
CA ILE A 27 12.04 -12.48 -7.59
C ILE A 27 11.84 -13.60 -6.55
N ALA A 28 11.21 -13.29 -5.40
CA ALA A 28 10.95 -14.28 -4.36
C ALA A 28 10.10 -15.44 -4.87
N ASN A 29 9.04 -15.15 -5.64
CA ASN A 29 8.20 -16.18 -6.24
C ASN A 29 8.96 -17.02 -7.29
N ALA A 30 9.77 -16.38 -8.13
CA ALA A 30 10.59 -17.09 -9.12
C ALA A 30 11.63 -18.00 -8.47
N VAL A 31 12.30 -17.52 -7.41
CA VAL A 31 13.29 -18.32 -6.65
C VAL A 31 12.61 -19.49 -5.94
N MET A 32 11.48 -19.27 -5.27
CA MET A 32 10.73 -20.34 -4.61
C MET A 32 10.23 -21.38 -5.61
N PHE A 33 9.82 -20.96 -6.81
CA PHE A 33 9.41 -21.87 -7.87
C PHE A 33 10.59 -22.71 -8.40
N ALA A 34 11.78 -22.11 -8.52
CA ALA A 34 12.98 -22.85 -8.90
C ALA A 34 13.33 -23.94 -7.86
N PHE A 35 13.24 -23.61 -6.56
CA PHE A 35 13.38 -24.63 -5.50
C PHE A 35 12.28 -25.70 -5.56
N GLN A 36 11.04 -25.30 -5.87
CA GLN A 36 9.92 -26.24 -6.01
C GLN A 36 10.13 -27.23 -7.18
N LEU A 37 10.73 -26.80 -8.28
CA LEU A 37 11.10 -27.68 -9.39
C LEU A 37 12.17 -28.69 -9.00
N ALA A 38 13.13 -28.27 -8.16
CA ALA A 38 14.22 -29.13 -7.72
C ALA A 38 13.80 -30.13 -6.60
N LEU A 39 12.90 -29.69 -5.69
CA LEU A 39 12.51 -30.40 -4.49
C LEU A 39 10.99 -30.33 -4.25
N PRO A 40 10.16 -30.85 -5.18
CA PRO A 40 8.71 -30.61 -5.19
C PRO A 40 8.02 -31.06 -3.90
N ASP A 41 8.29 -32.27 -3.43
CA ASP A 41 7.65 -32.84 -2.24
C ASP A 41 8.04 -32.10 -0.96
N VAL A 42 9.31 -31.73 -0.82
CA VAL A 42 9.82 -30.96 0.32
C VAL A 42 9.15 -29.60 0.36
N MET A 43 9.17 -28.89 -0.76
CA MET A 43 8.60 -27.54 -0.85
C MET A 43 7.09 -27.55 -0.58
N PHE A 44 6.36 -28.48 -1.17
CA PHE A 44 4.92 -28.59 -0.93
C PHE A 44 4.62 -28.96 0.53
N ASN A 45 5.26 -29.99 1.07
CA ASN A 45 5.00 -30.46 2.43
C ASN A 45 5.34 -29.39 3.48
N TRP A 46 6.41 -28.62 3.30
CA TRP A 46 6.86 -27.64 4.30
C TRP A 46 6.23 -26.26 4.16
N PHE A 47 5.90 -25.81 2.94
CA PHE A 47 5.52 -24.42 2.67
C PHE A 47 4.09 -24.23 2.16
N ALA A 48 3.38 -25.28 1.70
CA ALA A 48 1.95 -25.17 1.39
C ALA A 48 1.15 -24.95 2.68
N PHE A 49 0.10 -24.17 2.59
CA PHE A 49 -0.84 -24.04 3.69
C PHE A 49 -1.76 -25.26 3.73
N GLN A 50 -1.74 -25.99 4.83
CA GLN A 50 -2.62 -27.12 5.10
C GLN A 50 -3.37 -26.85 6.40
N PRO A 51 -4.71 -26.70 6.38
CA PRO A 51 -5.51 -26.39 7.58
C PRO A 51 -5.26 -27.33 8.75
N SER A 52 -5.15 -28.62 8.48
CA SER A 52 -4.88 -29.66 9.50
C SER A 52 -3.50 -29.55 10.16
N GLN A 53 -2.57 -28.85 9.54
CA GLN A 53 -1.20 -28.71 10.02
C GLN A 53 -0.86 -27.30 10.55
N ILE A 54 -1.84 -26.43 10.69
CA ILE A 54 -1.61 -25.02 11.07
C ILE A 54 -0.86 -24.87 12.40
N VAL A 55 -1.12 -25.76 13.35
CA VAL A 55 -0.45 -25.75 14.68
C VAL A 55 1.01 -26.15 14.56
N PHE A 56 1.33 -27.13 13.71
CA PHE A 56 2.70 -27.63 13.51
C PHE A 56 3.50 -26.82 12.51
N LYS A 57 2.81 -26.13 11.56
CA LYS A 57 3.40 -25.31 10.52
C LYS A 57 2.76 -23.92 10.50
N PRO A 58 2.97 -23.10 11.55
CA PRO A 58 2.34 -21.79 11.67
C PRO A 58 2.80 -20.76 10.62
N TRP A 59 3.87 -21.04 9.88
CA TRP A 59 4.32 -20.25 8.73
C TRP A 59 3.52 -20.50 7.46
N GLY A 60 2.84 -21.67 7.35
CA GLY A 60 2.04 -22.06 6.19
C GLY A 60 1.11 -20.95 5.65
N PRO A 61 0.37 -20.23 6.51
CA PRO A 61 -0.47 -19.11 6.10
C PRO A 61 0.24 -17.95 5.35
N LEU A 62 1.55 -17.87 5.44
CA LEU A 62 2.35 -16.86 4.73
C LEU A 62 3.13 -17.46 3.57
N THR A 63 3.70 -18.65 3.76
CA THR A 63 4.61 -19.24 2.78
C THR A 63 3.91 -19.81 1.55
N TYR A 64 2.65 -20.22 1.68
CA TYR A 64 1.86 -20.76 0.58
C TYR A 64 1.77 -19.81 -0.64
N MET A 65 1.82 -18.49 -0.39
CA MET A 65 1.75 -17.46 -1.42
C MET A 65 2.94 -17.49 -2.39
N PHE A 66 4.02 -18.19 -2.05
CA PHE A 66 5.23 -18.28 -2.88
C PHE A 66 5.35 -19.60 -3.65
N LEU A 67 4.45 -20.56 -3.42
CA LEU A 67 4.40 -21.82 -4.15
C LEU A 67 3.43 -21.72 -5.33
N HIS A 68 3.70 -22.46 -6.40
CA HIS A 68 2.85 -22.45 -7.59
C HIS A 68 2.72 -23.85 -8.18
N GLY A 69 1.50 -24.24 -8.59
CA GLY A 69 1.21 -25.59 -9.08
C GLY A 69 1.87 -25.93 -10.41
N ASN A 70 2.13 -24.90 -11.25
CA ASN A 70 2.81 -25.04 -12.53
C ASN A 70 3.31 -23.67 -13.02
N LEU A 71 4.08 -23.68 -14.11
CA LEU A 71 4.67 -22.46 -14.69
C LEU A 71 3.60 -21.43 -15.10
N MET A 72 2.47 -21.88 -15.69
CA MET A 72 1.42 -20.96 -16.14
C MET A 72 0.74 -20.28 -14.94
N HIS A 73 0.57 -21.01 -13.84
CA HIS A 73 0.07 -20.46 -12.58
C HIS A 73 1.01 -19.37 -12.00
N LEU A 74 2.33 -19.62 -12.01
CA LEU A 74 3.32 -18.62 -11.64
C LEU A 74 3.25 -17.40 -12.56
N VAL A 75 3.37 -17.62 -13.88
CA VAL A 75 3.40 -16.53 -14.86
C VAL A 75 2.15 -15.67 -14.77
N GLY A 76 0.97 -16.27 -14.65
CA GLY A 76 -0.29 -15.56 -14.50
C GLY A 76 -0.28 -14.65 -13.26
N ASN A 77 0.09 -15.17 -12.09
CA ASN A 77 0.19 -14.38 -10.87
C ASN A 77 1.20 -13.23 -11.00
N MET A 78 2.39 -13.52 -11.53
CA MET A 78 3.45 -12.52 -11.66
C MET A 78 3.09 -11.45 -12.68
N LEU A 79 2.39 -11.81 -13.76
CA LEU A 79 1.92 -10.86 -14.76
C LEU A 79 0.92 -9.86 -14.16
N PHE A 80 -0.08 -10.35 -13.43
CA PHE A 80 -1.02 -9.47 -12.75
C PHE A 80 -0.35 -8.61 -11.68
N LEU A 81 0.55 -9.18 -10.87
CA LEU A 81 1.30 -8.42 -9.88
C LEU A 81 2.17 -7.33 -10.53
N PHE A 82 2.80 -7.65 -11.66
CA PHE A 82 3.63 -6.73 -12.42
C PHE A 82 2.84 -5.55 -13.01
N PHE A 83 1.61 -5.77 -13.49
CA PHE A 83 0.80 -4.70 -14.07
C PHE A 83 0.03 -3.88 -13.02
N PHE A 84 -0.52 -4.51 -12.01
CA PHE A 84 -1.39 -3.86 -11.04
C PHE A 84 -0.66 -3.37 -9.77
N GLY A 85 0.48 -3.96 -9.45
CA GLY A 85 1.26 -3.64 -8.25
C GLY A 85 1.95 -2.28 -8.26
N PRO A 86 2.72 -1.93 -9.31
CA PRO A 86 3.54 -0.72 -9.30
C PRO A 86 2.78 0.58 -9.10
N PRO A 87 1.59 0.82 -9.70
CA PRO A 87 0.82 2.04 -9.43
C PRO A 87 0.39 2.16 -7.96
N LEU A 88 0.03 1.05 -7.32
CA LEU A 88 -0.36 1.02 -5.92
C LEU A 88 0.84 1.24 -5.00
N GLU A 89 1.96 0.56 -5.26
CA GLU A 89 3.19 0.75 -4.51
C GLU A 89 3.70 2.20 -4.62
N SER A 90 3.67 2.79 -5.81
CA SER A 90 4.05 4.19 -6.02
C SER A 90 3.15 5.16 -5.24
N LYS A 91 1.86 4.82 -5.09
CA LYS A 91 0.90 5.64 -4.34
C LYS A 91 1.02 5.48 -2.83
N TRP A 92 1.32 4.29 -2.32
CA TRP A 92 1.26 3.95 -0.89
C TRP A 92 2.64 3.82 -0.24
N GLY A 93 3.68 3.59 -1.03
CA GLY A 93 5.01 3.22 -0.58
C GLY A 93 5.17 1.71 -0.36
N GLU A 94 6.42 1.25 -0.34
CA GLU A 94 6.79 -0.17 -0.28
C GLU A 94 6.18 -0.92 0.91
N ARG A 95 6.24 -0.31 2.11
CA ARG A 95 5.80 -0.97 3.36
C ARG A 95 4.29 -1.19 3.40
N GLU A 96 3.53 -0.18 2.98
CA GLU A 96 2.08 -0.26 2.99
C GLU A 96 1.57 -1.21 1.89
N PHE A 97 2.22 -1.20 0.72
CA PHE A 97 1.92 -2.16 -0.35
C PHE A 97 2.16 -3.62 0.12
N LEU A 98 3.32 -3.89 0.74
CA LEU A 98 3.62 -5.23 1.26
C LEU A 98 2.61 -5.66 2.33
N LYS A 99 2.28 -4.77 3.28
CA LYS A 99 1.28 -5.05 4.31
C LYS A 99 -0.08 -5.39 3.70
N PHE A 100 -0.53 -4.61 2.72
CA PHE A 100 -1.76 -4.88 1.99
C PHE A 100 -1.73 -6.24 1.29
N TYR A 101 -0.65 -6.54 0.57
CA TYR A 101 -0.44 -7.81 -0.13
C TYR A 101 -0.55 -9.00 0.82
N LEU A 102 0.14 -8.94 1.98
CA LEU A 102 0.09 -10.00 3.00
C LEU A 102 -1.28 -10.14 3.63
N VAL A 103 -1.98 -9.03 3.93
CA VAL A 103 -3.35 -9.06 4.48
C VAL A 103 -4.32 -9.73 3.51
N CYS A 104 -4.22 -9.42 2.21
CA CYS A 104 -5.04 -10.09 1.20
C CYS A 104 -4.75 -11.59 1.11
N GLY A 105 -3.47 -11.98 1.17
CA GLY A 105 -3.09 -13.39 1.23
C GLY A 105 -3.66 -14.10 2.46
N LEU A 106 -3.53 -13.51 3.64
CA LEU A 106 -4.12 -14.04 4.87
C LEU A 106 -5.65 -14.09 4.82
N GLY A 107 -6.31 -13.15 4.13
CA GLY A 107 -7.74 -13.19 3.84
C GLY A 107 -8.14 -14.43 3.05
N GLY A 108 -7.31 -14.84 2.10
CA GLY A 108 -7.49 -16.10 1.37
C GLY A 108 -7.45 -17.32 2.28
N VAL A 109 -6.48 -17.38 3.20
CA VAL A 109 -6.40 -18.42 4.22
C VAL A 109 -7.64 -18.42 5.12
N ALA A 110 -8.02 -17.24 5.64
CA ALA A 110 -9.14 -17.11 6.56
C ALA A 110 -10.44 -17.64 5.96
N LEU A 111 -10.76 -17.25 4.72
CA LEU A 111 -11.99 -17.73 4.07
C LEU A 111 -11.91 -19.22 3.73
N SER A 112 -10.75 -19.71 3.32
CA SER A 112 -10.54 -21.14 3.02
C SER A 112 -10.72 -22.04 4.22
N LEU A 113 -10.39 -21.58 5.44
CA LEU A 113 -10.60 -22.33 6.67
C LEU A 113 -12.07 -22.66 6.94
N PHE A 114 -13.00 -21.74 6.60
CA PHE A 114 -14.44 -21.96 6.76
C PHE A 114 -14.98 -23.08 5.86
N PHE A 115 -14.33 -23.34 4.73
CA PHE A 115 -14.80 -24.27 3.72
C PHE A 115 -13.97 -25.56 3.65
N GLN A 116 -13.28 -25.91 4.75
CA GLN A 116 -12.47 -27.14 4.93
C GLN A 116 -11.57 -27.41 3.71
N ALA A 117 -10.88 -26.40 3.29
CA ALA A 117 -10.05 -26.43 2.11
C ALA A 117 -8.96 -27.51 2.18
N SER A 118 -8.66 -28.11 1.05
CA SER A 118 -7.41 -28.84 0.81
C SER A 118 -6.22 -27.89 0.94
N ALA A 119 -5.01 -28.37 0.71
CA ALA A 119 -3.82 -27.53 0.72
C ALA A 119 -3.95 -26.33 -0.24
N LEU A 120 -3.52 -25.15 0.21
CA LEU A 120 -3.42 -23.94 -0.59
C LEU A 120 -1.98 -23.71 -1.05
N ILE A 121 -1.85 -23.26 -2.30
CA ILE A 121 -0.62 -22.73 -2.90
C ILE A 121 -0.97 -21.60 -3.87
N GLY A 122 -0.12 -20.59 -3.98
CA GLY A 122 -0.22 -19.52 -4.96
C GLY A 122 -0.40 -18.13 -4.36
N ALA A 123 0.16 -17.15 -5.05
CA ALA A 123 0.04 -15.73 -4.72
C ALA A 123 -1.36 -15.15 -5.01
N SER A 124 -2.24 -15.92 -5.63
CA SER A 124 -3.45 -15.43 -6.29
C SER A 124 -4.41 -14.69 -5.37
N ALA A 125 -4.60 -15.12 -4.11
CA ALA A 125 -5.45 -14.39 -3.16
C ALA A 125 -4.94 -12.95 -2.94
N ALA A 126 -3.64 -12.77 -2.76
CA ALA A 126 -3.03 -11.45 -2.63
C ALA A 126 -3.14 -10.65 -3.94
N VAL A 127 -2.93 -11.30 -5.09
CA VAL A 127 -3.03 -10.68 -6.42
C VAL A 127 -4.45 -10.21 -6.71
N TYR A 128 -5.48 -10.99 -6.37
CA TYR A 128 -6.88 -10.55 -6.48
C TYR A 128 -7.17 -9.32 -5.63
N GLY A 129 -6.63 -9.24 -4.41
CA GLY A 129 -6.70 -8.05 -3.58
C GLY A 129 -6.03 -6.84 -4.25
N VAL A 130 -4.84 -7.03 -4.83
CA VAL A 130 -4.11 -5.98 -5.57
C VAL A 130 -4.91 -5.49 -6.77
N MET A 131 -5.50 -6.40 -7.56
CA MET A 131 -6.38 -6.06 -8.69
C MET A 131 -7.60 -5.25 -8.23
N LEU A 132 -8.25 -5.66 -7.14
CA LEU A 132 -9.36 -4.92 -6.55
C LEU A 132 -8.95 -3.51 -6.13
N ALA A 133 -7.83 -3.40 -5.41
CA ALA A 133 -7.30 -2.10 -4.99
C ALA A 133 -7.01 -1.18 -6.17
N PHE A 134 -6.43 -1.73 -7.24
CA PHE A 134 -6.22 -0.99 -8.48
C PHE A 134 -7.55 -0.49 -9.07
N ALA A 135 -8.53 -1.37 -9.24
CA ALA A 135 -9.83 -1.00 -9.78
C ALA A 135 -10.59 0.01 -8.93
N MET A 136 -10.45 -0.03 -7.59
CA MET A 136 -11.03 0.96 -6.69
C MET A 136 -10.36 2.34 -6.79
N ASN A 137 -9.05 2.40 -7.10
CA ASN A 137 -8.33 3.65 -7.25
C ASN A 137 -8.44 4.23 -8.68
N TRP A 138 -8.48 3.36 -9.70
CA TRP A 138 -8.54 3.74 -11.12
C TRP A 138 -9.59 2.93 -11.87
N PRO A 139 -10.89 3.11 -11.57
CA PRO A 139 -11.96 2.25 -12.08
C PRO A 139 -12.10 2.28 -13.60
N ASN A 140 -11.76 3.42 -14.20
CA ASN A 140 -11.90 3.63 -15.64
C ASN A 140 -10.58 3.45 -16.41
N ALA A 141 -9.51 2.97 -15.75
CA ALA A 141 -8.25 2.66 -16.43
C ALA A 141 -8.48 1.51 -17.42
N PRO A 142 -8.11 1.66 -18.71
CA PRO A 142 -8.20 0.59 -19.69
C PRO A 142 -7.10 -0.43 -19.45
N ILE A 143 -7.46 -1.69 -19.32
CA ILE A 143 -6.56 -2.83 -19.24
C ILE A 143 -6.66 -3.57 -20.56
N TYR A 144 -5.55 -3.68 -21.28
CA TYR A 144 -5.51 -4.34 -22.57
C TYR A 144 -5.38 -5.86 -22.38
N VAL A 145 -6.52 -6.56 -22.37
CA VAL A 145 -6.56 -8.01 -22.29
C VAL A 145 -5.95 -8.59 -23.58
N PHE A 146 -5.00 -9.52 -23.42
CA PHE A 146 -4.15 -10.05 -24.51
C PHE A 146 -3.42 -8.96 -25.33
N GLY A 147 -3.23 -7.76 -24.77
CA GLY A 147 -2.60 -6.63 -25.47
C GLY A 147 -3.48 -5.97 -26.54
N ILE A 148 -4.72 -6.42 -26.75
CA ILE A 148 -5.60 -6.01 -27.85
C ILE A 148 -6.89 -5.37 -27.36
N PHE A 149 -7.59 -6.01 -26.44
CA PHE A 149 -8.95 -5.60 -26.03
C PHE A 149 -8.92 -4.68 -24.80
N PRO A 150 -9.28 -3.39 -24.93
CA PRO A 150 -9.35 -2.49 -23.79
C PRO A 150 -10.61 -2.80 -22.95
N VAL A 151 -10.39 -3.30 -21.73
CA VAL A 151 -11.43 -3.52 -20.73
C VAL A 151 -11.18 -2.59 -19.55
N LEU A 152 -12.21 -1.88 -19.08
CA LEU A 152 -12.04 -1.03 -17.91
C LEU A 152 -11.76 -1.86 -16.65
N ALA A 153 -10.83 -1.41 -15.82
CA ALA A 153 -10.37 -2.13 -14.63
C ALA A 153 -11.51 -2.61 -13.74
N LYS A 154 -12.52 -1.76 -13.51
CA LYS A 154 -13.72 -2.12 -12.72
C LYS A 154 -14.47 -3.33 -13.27
N TYR A 155 -14.60 -3.43 -14.60
CA TYR A 155 -15.32 -4.56 -15.23
C TYR A 155 -14.48 -5.83 -15.24
N LEU A 156 -13.16 -5.71 -15.45
CA LEU A 156 -12.26 -6.87 -15.39
C LEU A 156 -12.31 -7.51 -14.00
N VAL A 157 -12.18 -6.70 -12.94
CA VAL A 157 -12.17 -7.20 -11.57
C VAL A 157 -13.54 -7.71 -11.14
N ALA A 158 -14.64 -7.04 -11.51
CA ALA A 158 -16.00 -7.53 -11.27
C ALA A 158 -16.22 -8.88 -11.94
N PHE A 159 -15.83 -9.03 -13.20
CA PHE A 159 -15.94 -10.28 -13.94
C PHE A 159 -15.15 -11.41 -13.27
N MET A 160 -13.89 -11.15 -12.87
CA MET A 160 -13.07 -12.10 -12.14
C MET A 160 -13.69 -12.51 -10.79
N GLY A 161 -14.28 -11.55 -10.07
CA GLY A 161 -15.01 -11.80 -8.83
C GLY A 161 -16.22 -12.71 -9.03
N VAL A 162 -17.04 -12.43 -10.06
CA VAL A 162 -18.20 -13.25 -10.42
C VAL A 162 -17.78 -14.66 -10.83
N LEU A 163 -16.73 -14.80 -11.64
CA LEU A 163 -16.21 -16.13 -12.01
C LEU A 163 -15.79 -16.94 -10.79
N ASN A 164 -15.13 -16.32 -9.81
CA ASN A 164 -14.78 -17.01 -8.58
C ASN A 164 -16.00 -17.36 -7.73
N LEU A 165 -17.00 -16.51 -7.68
CA LEU A 165 -18.24 -16.80 -6.96
C LEU A 165 -19.01 -17.97 -7.61
N VAL A 166 -19.14 -17.98 -8.93
CA VAL A 166 -19.77 -19.07 -9.68
C VAL A 166 -18.95 -20.36 -9.52
N GLY A 167 -17.62 -20.29 -9.63
CA GLY A 167 -16.73 -21.43 -9.41
C GLY A 167 -16.86 -21.99 -8.00
N ALA A 168 -16.93 -21.14 -6.98
CA ALA A 168 -17.14 -21.55 -5.58
C ALA A 168 -18.51 -22.24 -5.39
N ALA A 169 -19.56 -21.74 -6.02
CA ALA A 169 -20.92 -22.30 -5.93
C ALA A 169 -21.09 -23.59 -6.76
N GLY A 170 -20.45 -23.67 -7.94
CA GLY A 170 -20.62 -24.78 -8.88
C GLY A 170 -19.88 -26.07 -8.52
N SER A 171 -18.88 -25.98 -7.66
CA SER A 171 -18.02 -27.14 -7.33
C SER A 171 -18.53 -27.96 -6.14
N ALA A 172 -19.84 -28.02 -5.91
CA ALA A 172 -20.45 -28.89 -4.86
C ALA A 172 -20.14 -30.39 -5.07
N GLN A 173 -19.47 -30.78 -6.18
CA GLN A 173 -19.15 -32.15 -6.54
C GLN A 173 -17.62 -32.43 -6.65
N GLY A 174 -16.83 -31.95 -5.70
CA GLY A 174 -15.47 -32.50 -5.50
C GLY A 174 -14.34 -31.77 -6.23
N GLY A 175 -13.54 -31.06 -5.52
CA GLY A 175 -12.12 -31.01 -5.74
C GLY A 175 -11.46 -29.67 -6.04
N SER A 176 -12.10 -28.58 -6.47
CA SER A 176 -11.34 -27.35 -6.80
C SER A 176 -11.87 -26.05 -6.20
N ASN A 177 -12.81 -26.13 -5.27
CA ASN A 177 -13.45 -24.97 -4.65
C ASN A 177 -12.49 -24.10 -3.82
N VAL A 178 -11.44 -24.72 -3.30
CA VAL A 178 -10.48 -24.10 -2.40
C VAL A 178 -9.86 -22.85 -2.98
N ALA A 179 -9.46 -22.91 -4.25
CA ALA A 179 -8.86 -21.77 -4.92
C ALA A 179 -9.83 -20.58 -5.04
N HIS A 180 -11.11 -20.87 -5.39
CA HIS A 180 -12.14 -19.83 -5.53
C HIS A 180 -12.43 -19.14 -4.20
N PHE A 181 -12.53 -19.87 -3.10
CA PHE A 181 -12.70 -19.28 -1.77
C PHE A 181 -11.47 -18.46 -1.34
N ALA A 182 -10.26 -18.94 -1.64
CA ALA A 182 -9.05 -18.15 -1.36
C ALA A 182 -9.04 -16.83 -2.14
N HIS A 183 -9.41 -16.83 -3.41
CA HIS A 183 -9.51 -15.61 -4.22
C HIS A 183 -10.58 -14.64 -3.68
N LEU A 184 -11.76 -15.14 -3.33
CA LEU A 184 -12.81 -14.34 -2.70
C LEU A 184 -12.38 -13.80 -1.34
N GLY A 185 -11.63 -14.58 -0.56
CA GLY A 185 -11.02 -14.13 0.70
C GLY A 185 -10.04 -12.98 0.51
N GLY A 186 -9.21 -13.06 -0.51
CA GLY A 186 -8.29 -11.98 -0.89
C GLY A 186 -9.01 -10.70 -1.32
N LEU A 187 -10.06 -10.81 -2.14
CA LEU A 187 -10.92 -9.69 -2.53
C LEU A 187 -11.59 -9.05 -1.31
N LEU A 188 -12.20 -9.86 -0.45
CA LEU A 188 -12.89 -9.37 0.76
C LEU A 188 -11.94 -8.66 1.72
N ALA A 189 -10.82 -9.29 2.04
CA ALA A 189 -9.80 -8.70 2.92
C ALA A 189 -9.24 -7.39 2.34
N GLY A 190 -8.98 -7.36 1.03
CA GLY A 190 -8.55 -6.15 0.33
C GLY A 190 -9.60 -5.05 0.40
N TYR A 191 -10.87 -5.36 0.17
CA TYR A 191 -11.97 -4.40 0.30
C TYR A 191 -12.08 -3.83 1.71
N LEU A 192 -12.10 -4.70 2.73
CA LEU A 192 -12.20 -4.29 4.13
C LEU A 192 -11.02 -3.43 4.55
N TYR A 193 -9.79 -3.81 4.13
CA TYR A 193 -8.59 -3.03 4.40
C TYR A 193 -8.68 -1.61 3.86
N LEU A 194 -9.16 -1.46 2.62
CA LEU A 194 -9.29 -0.15 1.97
C LEU A 194 -10.40 0.69 2.60
N LYS A 195 -11.51 0.08 3.03
CA LYS A 195 -12.64 0.77 3.66
C LYS A 195 -12.39 1.15 5.11
N ALA A 196 -11.68 0.32 5.87
CA ALA A 196 -11.34 0.58 7.26
C ALA A 196 -10.29 1.68 7.44
N ASP A 197 -9.75 2.21 6.35
CA ASP A 197 -8.71 3.27 6.31
C ASP A 197 -7.49 2.95 7.20
N TRP A 198 -7.14 1.68 7.28
CA TRP A 198 -6.00 1.20 8.09
C TRP A 198 -4.65 1.78 7.62
N ARG A 199 -4.64 2.42 6.44
CA ARG A 199 -3.47 3.12 5.89
C ARG A 199 -3.14 4.41 6.63
N THR A 200 -4.18 5.08 7.17
CA THR A 200 -4.04 6.37 7.89
C THR A 200 -4.01 6.22 9.40
N SER A 201 -4.40 5.03 9.92
CA SER A 201 -4.29 4.78 11.35
C SER A 201 -2.82 4.79 11.77
N LYS A 202 -2.35 5.94 12.24
CA LYS A 202 -1.14 6.09 13.05
C LYS A 202 -1.51 5.69 14.51
N PRO A 203 -1.50 4.39 14.86
CA PRO A 203 -1.91 3.95 16.20
C PRO A 203 -0.98 4.49 17.30
N LEU A 204 0.24 4.88 16.91
CA LEU A 204 1.29 5.32 17.82
C LEU A 204 1.27 6.81 18.17
N GLU A 205 0.66 7.68 17.37
CA GLU A 205 0.60 9.11 17.73
C GLU A 205 -0.38 9.40 18.85
N GLY A 206 -1.50 8.67 18.90
CA GLY A 206 -2.45 8.75 20.02
C GLY A 206 -1.82 8.31 21.34
N PHE A 207 -1.08 7.20 21.34
CA PHE A 207 -0.35 6.71 22.51
C PHE A 207 0.83 7.63 22.89
N LYS A 208 1.58 8.15 21.93
CA LYS A 208 2.66 9.12 22.18
C LYS A 208 2.12 10.44 22.72
N LYS A 209 0.98 10.95 22.21
CA LYS A 209 0.32 12.14 22.76
C LYS A 209 -0.22 11.90 24.17
N ALA A 210 -0.81 10.75 24.45
CA ALA A 210 -1.30 10.38 25.78
C ALA A 210 -0.15 10.21 26.79
N ALA A 211 0.95 9.52 26.40
CA ALA A 211 2.13 9.37 27.21
C ALA A 211 2.84 10.71 27.49
N ARG A 212 2.92 11.58 26.47
CA ARG A 212 3.50 12.93 26.62
C ARG A 212 2.65 13.86 27.50
N LYS A 213 1.32 13.70 27.47
CA LYS A 213 0.39 14.43 28.35
C LYS A 213 0.49 13.94 29.80
N LYS A 214 0.73 12.64 30.02
CA LYS A 214 0.93 12.06 31.35
C LYS A 214 2.26 12.52 31.98
N ASN A 215 3.34 12.57 31.19
CA ASN A 215 4.63 13.07 31.67
C ASN A 215 4.67 14.58 31.94
N ARG A 216 3.83 15.38 31.25
CA ARG A 216 3.72 16.82 31.53
C ARG A 216 3.00 17.14 32.84
N ARG A 217 2.21 16.20 33.40
CA ARG A 217 1.52 16.38 34.69
C ARG A 217 2.38 16.02 35.90
N LEU A 218 3.56 15.42 35.69
CA LEU A 218 4.48 15.00 36.76
C LEU A 218 5.65 15.96 36.99
N ALA A 219 5.68 17.11 36.30
CA ALA A 219 6.76 18.09 36.43
C ALA A 219 6.25 19.43 37.01
N ILE A 220 5.52 19.38 38.12
CA ILE A 220 5.30 20.57 38.96
C ILE A 220 5.76 20.20 40.37
N VAL A 221 7.04 20.41 40.59
CA VAL A 221 7.63 20.56 41.94
C VAL A 221 7.83 22.06 42.15
N PRO A 222 7.17 22.69 43.13
CA PRO A 222 7.48 24.07 43.47
C PRO A 222 8.81 24.08 44.25
N GLY A 223 9.80 24.68 43.70
CA GLY A 223 11.11 24.84 44.32
C GLY A 223 11.74 26.16 43.90
N ASP A 224 11.85 27.08 44.87
CA ASP A 224 12.68 28.26 44.96
C ASP A 224 12.89 29.16 43.73
N GLU A 225 12.33 30.37 43.79
CA GLU A 225 12.32 31.42 42.77
C GLU A 225 13.67 32.17 42.61
N SER A 226 14.75 31.79 43.27
CA SER A 226 15.98 32.59 43.25
C SER A 226 17.13 32.09 42.36
N ALA A 227 16.94 30.95 41.65
CA ALA A 227 17.99 30.39 40.77
C ALA A 227 17.64 30.37 39.29
N ALA A 228 16.48 30.96 38.88
CA ALA A 228 15.94 30.82 37.53
C ALA A 228 16.27 31.95 36.56
N GLU A 229 16.88 33.07 37.01
CA GLU A 229 17.14 34.19 36.10
C GLU A 229 18.43 34.09 35.29
N ASP A 230 19.42 33.31 35.74
CA ASP A 230 20.74 33.24 35.04
C ASP A 230 20.85 32.12 34.00
N ALA A 231 19.89 31.17 33.96
CA ALA A 231 19.91 30.06 32.97
C ALA A 231 19.01 30.29 31.73
N ALA A 232 18.23 31.37 31.68
CA ALA A 232 17.25 31.63 30.60
C ALA A 232 17.84 32.45 29.43
N SER A 233 19.11 32.84 29.48
CA SER A 233 19.73 33.72 28.47
C SER A 233 20.52 33.01 27.36
N ALA A 234 20.68 31.70 27.43
CA ALA A 234 21.42 30.97 26.40
C ALA A 234 20.53 29.87 25.73
N SER A 235 20.18 30.11 24.46
CA SER A 235 19.60 29.20 23.48
C SER A 235 18.05 29.07 23.44
N ARG A 236 17.39 30.10 22.91
CA ARG A 236 16.14 29.96 22.20
C ARG A 236 16.35 30.43 20.76
N PRO A 237 16.15 29.57 19.72
CA PRO A 237 16.04 30.04 18.34
C PRO A 237 14.79 30.94 18.25
N ASN A 238 14.92 32.02 17.50
CA ASN A 238 13.98 33.16 17.39
C ASN A 238 12.69 32.75 16.66
N VAL A 239 11.77 32.03 17.34
CA VAL A 239 10.49 31.51 16.79
C VAL A 239 9.51 32.67 16.45
N ARG A 240 9.75 33.88 16.92
CA ARG A 240 8.86 35.04 16.61
C ARG A 240 9.19 35.73 15.29
N GLU A 241 10.46 35.73 14.85
CA GLU A 241 10.84 36.32 13.55
C GLU A 241 10.44 35.42 12.38
N ASP A 242 10.53 34.10 12.52
CA ASP A 242 10.10 33.16 11.49
C ASP A 242 8.56 33.18 11.28
N GLY A 243 7.76 33.37 12.33
CA GLY A 243 6.30 33.48 12.22
C GLY A 243 5.86 34.70 11.36
N ALA A 244 6.40 35.87 11.65
CA ALA A 244 6.10 37.09 10.89
C ALA A 244 6.57 37.06 9.43
N LEU A 245 7.62 36.29 9.14
CA LEU A 245 8.10 36.08 7.77
C LEU A 245 7.14 35.18 6.97
N TYR A 246 6.65 34.08 7.58
CA TYR A 246 5.69 33.16 6.93
C TYR A 246 4.35 33.85 6.68
N ASP A 247 3.84 34.67 7.61
CA ASP A 247 2.60 35.44 7.41
C ASP A 247 2.71 36.38 6.19
N LYS A 248 3.88 37.03 5.99
CA LYS A 248 4.11 37.87 4.80
C LYS A 248 4.19 37.07 3.51
N VAL A 249 4.78 35.87 3.53
CA VAL A 249 4.84 34.98 2.36
C VAL A 249 3.44 34.50 1.99
N ASP A 250 2.62 34.10 2.95
CA ASP A 250 1.25 33.67 2.71
C ASP A 250 0.40 34.78 2.09
N ALA A 251 0.52 36.02 2.58
CA ALA A 251 -0.18 37.17 1.98
C ALA A 251 0.24 37.41 0.50
N VAL A 252 1.52 37.22 0.18
CA VAL A 252 2.01 37.36 -1.20
C VAL A 252 1.51 36.20 -2.09
N LEU A 253 1.43 34.99 -1.57
CA LEU A 253 0.88 33.83 -2.28
C LEU A 253 -0.62 33.97 -2.55
N ASP A 254 -1.38 34.50 -1.59
CA ASP A 254 -2.80 34.81 -1.75
C ASP A 254 -3.01 35.87 -2.85
N LYS A 255 -2.16 36.90 -2.89
CA LYS A 255 -2.20 37.93 -3.94
C LYS A 255 -1.88 37.35 -5.32
N ILE A 256 -0.91 36.45 -5.43
CA ILE A 256 -0.62 35.76 -6.69
C ILE A 256 -1.83 34.95 -7.16
N SER A 257 -2.50 34.28 -6.22
CA SER A 257 -3.67 33.45 -6.51
C SER A 257 -4.87 34.25 -7.00
N ALA A 258 -5.03 35.47 -6.47
CA ALA A 258 -6.16 36.38 -6.81
C ALA A 258 -5.91 37.19 -8.07
N GLU A 259 -4.70 37.74 -8.27
CA GLU A 259 -4.38 38.77 -9.24
C GLU A 259 -3.27 38.37 -10.23
N GLY A 260 -2.63 37.22 -10.04
CA GLY A 260 -1.54 36.70 -10.87
C GLY A 260 -0.16 37.28 -10.52
N MET A 261 0.88 36.66 -11.06
CA MET A 261 2.30 37.01 -10.79
C MET A 261 2.67 38.46 -11.21
N SER A 262 1.97 39.04 -12.17
CA SER A 262 2.22 40.42 -12.68
C SER A 262 1.78 41.51 -11.71
N SER A 263 1.02 41.19 -10.68
CA SER A 263 0.56 42.14 -9.64
C SER A 263 1.58 42.39 -8.53
N LEU A 264 2.68 41.59 -8.50
CA LEU A 264 3.68 41.70 -7.45
C LEU A 264 4.57 42.92 -7.57
N THR A 265 4.82 43.53 -6.43
CA THR A 265 5.82 44.58 -6.30
C THR A 265 7.25 44.04 -6.30
N ARG A 266 8.24 44.89 -6.55
CA ARG A 266 9.66 44.48 -6.50
C ARG A 266 10.10 43.94 -5.12
N ASP A 267 9.51 44.43 -4.05
CA ASP A 267 9.82 43.99 -2.69
C ASP A 267 9.20 42.63 -2.36
N GLU A 268 7.98 42.37 -2.85
CA GLU A 268 7.31 41.05 -2.74
C GLU A 268 8.07 39.97 -3.53
N LEU A 269 8.60 40.31 -4.71
CA LEU A 269 9.44 39.41 -5.51
C LEU A 269 10.77 39.09 -4.80
N ARG A 270 11.40 40.09 -4.15
CA ARG A 270 12.62 39.85 -3.35
C ARG A 270 12.36 38.97 -2.15
N LEU A 271 11.25 39.19 -1.43
CA LEU A 271 10.85 38.35 -0.32
C LEU A 271 10.72 36.88 -0.70
N LEU A 272 10.08 36.56 -1.83
CA LEU A 272 9.95 35.19 -2.34
C LEU A 272 11.31 34.60 -2.72
N ASP A 273 12.20 35.37 -3.34
CA ASP A 273 13.54 34.92 -3.73
C ASP A 273 14.41 34.60 -2.50
N ASP A 274 14.38 35.45 -1.48
CA ASP A 274 15.12 35.26 -0.24
C ASP A 274 14.66 34.04 0.55
N VAL A 275 13.34 33.81 0.63
CA VAL A 275 12.78 32.60 1.27
C VAL A 275 13.10 31.34 0.47
N SER A 276 13.04 31.43 -0.86
CA SER A 276 13.43 30.30 -1.73
C SER A 276 14.91 29.92 -1.57
N LYS A 277 15.81 30.90 -1.45
CA LYS A 277 17.24 30.66 -1.21
C LYS A 277 17.49 30.04 0.17
N LYS A 278 16.80 30.52 1.21
CA LYS A 278 16.93 29.99 2.59
C LYS A 278 16.50 28.51 2.66
N HIS A 279 15.51 28.08 1.86
CA HIS A 279 15.07 26.68 1.80
C HIS A 279 15.90 25.77 0.89
N ARG A 280 16.73 26.33 0.00
CA ARG A 280 17.66 25.53 -0.84
C ARG A 280 18.95 25.14 -0.12
N THR A 281 19.30 25.80 0.96
CA THR A 281 20.56 25.61 1.70
C THR A 281 20.41 24.80 2.98
N ASN A 282 19.22 24.27 3.28
CA ASN A 282 18.93 23.28 4.31
C ASN A 282 18.45 21.98 3.66
#